data_597536a517eddef7e46e8cf5aa876ed5
#
_entry.id   597536a517eddef7e46e8cf5aa876ed5
#
_cell.length_a   1.000
_cell.length_b   1.000
_cell.length_c   1.000
_cell.angle_alpha   90.00
_cell.angle_beta   90.00
_cell.angle_gamma   90.00
#
_symmetry.space_group_name_H-M   'P 1'
#
loop_
_entity.id
_entity.type
_entity.pdbx_description
1 polymer ?
#
loop_
_entity_poly.entity_id
_entity_poly.type
_entity_poly.pdbx_seq_one_letter_code
_entity_poly.pdbx_strand_id
1 'polypeptide(L)'
;MKKLCIFLYILYPVLMIAALLLHPATAGLSAVRLGGLALGSVAYVMLCAQLIITARIPPIERAFGQDSLLRFHGIAALAAIALSFVHAFEIHWGLFTPRLRYGEVALALFVVLTVLALFFMSNVITGRWKGAAALQKKLYAACQLSRYHAQMLLHNLMALAVVILFFHLAVRMKQFWDNGPFAALSVLCCVVSVACWIWHIFLRKGCAYRVTEVIREGAGMTTLRLEPAGAKVFDYMPGQFAYFRFHDPALTEESHPFTLSSSPKETLAVTIKDLGDWSSRVQEIRPGSLAELDGPYGRFSPLLYPERPSVFIAGGVGITPMMSILHDACLRGTKERMLLLWCVRSREDLIRRDEWTELQKKLPSLTILPVLSREEAEGCAHGHLSGEIMKRAMAQCGIRPEDAAFYYCGPEPLRKTVSRIMAELHVPSDRFHEERFSL
;
A
#
# COMPACT_ATOMS: atom_id res chain seq x y z
N MET A 1 2.91 -17.28 -9.35
CA MET A 1 2.13 -16.78 -8.19
C MET A 1 0.97 -15.86 -8.61
N LYS A 2 1.23 -14.69 -9.26
CA LYS A 2 0.18 -13.73 -9.66
C LYS A 2 -0.99 -14.37 -10.41
N LYS A 3 -0.72 -15.13 -11.49
CA LYS A 3 -1.76 -15.84 -12.25
C LYS A 3 -2.56 -16.83 -11.39
N LEU A 4 -1.90 -17.55 -10.48
CA LEU A 4 -2.56 -18.48 -9.57
C LEU A 4 -3.51 -17.77 -8.60
N CYS A 5 -3.09 -16.66 -7.98
CA CYS A 5 -3.95 -15.90 -7.08
C CYS A 5 -5.19 -15.35 -7.80
N ILE A 6 -5.02 -14.79 -9.01
CA ILE A 6 -6.16 -14.32 -9.83
C ILE A 6 -7.09 -15.48 -10.18
N PHE A 7 -6.53 -16.61 -10.60
CA PHE A 7 -7.29 -17.82 -10.92
C PHE A 7 -8.11 -18.29 -9.72
N LEU A 8 -7.50 -18.41 -8.53
CA LEU A 8 -8.21 -18.83 -7.32
C LEU A 8 -9.29 -17.82 -6.90
N TYR A 9 -9.03 -16.52 -7.03
CA TYR A 9 -10.00 -15.47 -6.72
C TYR A 9 -11.26 -15.55 -7.60
N ILE A 10 -11.12 -15.98 -8.86
CA ILE A 10 -12.22 -16.17 -9.80
C ILE A 10 -12.86 -17.56 -9.63
N LEU A 11 -12.05 -18.60 -9.48
CA LEU A 11 -12.51 -19.98 -9.40
C LEU A 11 -13.40 -20.21 -8.16
N TYR A 12 -13.02 -19.64 -7.02
CA TYR A 12 -13.71 -19.93 -5.74
C TYR A 12 -15.19 -19.52 -5.75
N PRO A 13 -15.58 -18.31 -6.17
CA PRO A 13 -16.99 -17.96 -6.36
C PRO A 13 -17.72 -18.87 -7.36
N VAL A 14 -17.05 -19.27 -8.43
CA VAL A 14 -17.63 -20.19 -9.44
C VAL A 14 -17.95 -21.56 -8.82
N LEU A 15 -17.03 -22.10 -8.01
CA LEU A 15 -17.27 -23.36 -7.28
C LEU A 15 -18.42 -23.23 -6.27
N MET A 16 -18.51 -22.10 -5.57
CA MET A 16 -19.63 -21.83 -4.66
C MET A 16 -20.97 -21.79 -5.38
N ILE A 17 -21.05 -21.09 -6.52
CA ILE A 17 -22.25 -21.03 -7.36
C ILE A 17 -22.58 -22.42 -7.92
N ALA A 18 -21.61 -23.18 -8.41
CA ALA A 18 -21.82 -24.51 -8.92
C ALA A 18 -22.38 -25.45 -7.83
N ALA A 19 -21.78 -25.43 -6.64
CA ALA A 19 -22.29 -26.22 -5.50
C ALA A 19 -23.72 -25.85 -5.11
N LEU A 20 -24.07 -24.55 -5.20
CA LEU A 20 -25.42 -24.07 -4.94
C LEU A 20 -26.41 -24.55 -6.01
N LEU A 21 -26.10 -24.32 -7.30
CA LEU A 21 -27.01 -24.60 -8.41
C LEU A 21 -27.23 -26.10 -8.70
N LEU A 22 -26.23 -26.93 -8.41
CA LEU A 22 -26.31 -28.39 -8.58
C LEU A 22 -27.10 -29.06 -7.46
N HIS A 23 -27.48 -28.36 -6.40
CA HIS A 23 -28.24 -28.92 -5.29
C HIS A 23 -29.73 -29.08 -5.65
N PRO A 24 -30.36 -30.27 -5.41
CA PRO A 24 -31.73 -30.53 -5.81
C PRO A 24 -32.76 -29.52 -5.25
N ALA A 25 -32.52 -28.98 -4.07
CA ALA A 25 -33.41 -27.99 -3.45
C ALA A 25 -33.53 -26.65 -4.19
N THR A 26 -32.67 -26.40 -5.16
CA THR A 26 -32.72 -25.20 -6.01
C THR A 26 -33.56 -25.41 -7.29
N ALA A 27 -33.90 -26.63 -7.63
CA ALA A 27 -34.59 -27.02 -8.86
C ALA A 27 -35.97 -26.35 -9.10
N GLY A 28 -36.61 -25.85 -8.04
CA GLY A 28 -37.93 -25.17 -8.14
C GLY A 28 -37.89 -23.66 -7.93
N LEU A 29 -36.69 -23.07 -7.81
CA LEU A 29 -36.55 -21.65 -7.57
C LEU A 29 -36.66 -20.84 -8.89
N SER A 30 -37.24 -19.63 -8.82
CA SER A 30 -37.24 -18.68 -9.94
C SER A 30 -35.84 -18.24 -10.31
N ALA A 31 -35.63 -17.84 -11.57
CA ALA A 31 -34.34 -17.33 -12.05
C ALA A 31 -33.85 -16.11 -11.23
N VAL A 32 -34.76 -15.22 -10.80
CA VAL A 32 -34.43 -14.06 -9.95
C VAL A 32 -33.87 -14.52 -8.60
N ARG A 33 -34.52 -15.52 -7.98
CA ARG A 33 -34.08 -16.04 -6.68
C ARG A 33 -32.76 -16.80 -6.76
N LEU A 34 -32.52 -17.53 -7.83
CA LEU A 34 -31.24 -18.18 -8.13
C LEU A 34 -30.15 -17.15 -8.35
N GLY A 35 -30.46 -16.08 -9.12
CA GLY A 35 -29.57 -14.94 -9.33
C GLY A 35 -29.18 -14.26 -8.02
N GLY A 36 -30.15 -13.97 -7.16
CA GLY A 36 -29.92 -13.39 -5.84
C GLY A 36 -29.02 -14.26 -4.95
N LEU A 37 -29.23 -15.58 -4.92
CA LEU A 37 -28.39 -16.52 -4.16
C LEU A 37 -26.96 -16.57 -4.74
N ALA A 38 -26.81 -16.57 -6.05
CA ALA A 38 -25.50 -16.55 -6.71
C ALA A 38 -24.73 -15.26 -6.38
N LEU A 39 -25.39 -14.09 -6.48
CA LEU A 39 -24.80 -12.80 -6.13
C LEU A 39 -24.37 -12.72 -4.65
N GLY A 40 -25.20 -13.25 -3.74
CA GLY A 40 -24.85 -13.36 -2.33
C GLY A 40 -23.62 -14.24 -2.08
N SER A 41 -23.49 -15.34 -2.82
CA SER A 41 -22.33 -16.24 -2.74
C SER A 41 -21.06 -15.55 -3.23
N VAL A 42 -21.12 -14.79 -4.34
CA VAL A 42 -19.99 -13.97 -4.83
C VAL A 42 -19.60 -12.92 -3.81
N ALA A 43 -20.58 -12.17 -3.29
CA ALA A 43 -20.34 -11.12 -2.30
C ALA A 43 -19.67 -11.69 -1.04
N TYR A 44 -20.14 -12.84 -0.55
CA TYR A 44 -19.56 -13.53 0.60
C TYR A 44 -18.08 -13.85 0.38
N VAL A 45 -17.74 -14.50 -0.73
CA VAL A 45 -16.33 -14.82 -1.06
C VAL A 45 -15.49 -13.57 -1.18
N MET A 46 -16.00 -12.54 -1.85
CA MET A 46 -15.29 -11.25 -2.00
C MET A 46 -15.03 -10.60 -0.64
N LEU A 47 -15.99 -10.58 0.28
CA LEU A 47 -15.84 -10.02 1.64
C LEU A 47 -14.84 -10.82 2.48
N CYS A 48 -14.89 -12.14 2.43
CA CYS A 48 -13.89 -13.01 3.06
C CYS A 48 -12.47 -12.73 2.50
N ALA A 49 -12.34 -12.61 1.19
CA ALA A 49 -11.06 -12.36 0.53
C ALA A 49 -10.42 -11.02 0.97
N GLN A 50 -11.22 -10.02 1.42
CA GLN A 50 -10.66 -8.77 1.92
C GLN A 50 -9.73 -8.99 3.12
N LEU A 51 -10.04 -9.94 4.01
CA LEU A 51 -9.19 -10.27 5.16
C LEU A 51 -7.86 -10.90 4.72
N ILE A 52 -7.88 -11.71 3.66
CA ILE A 52 -6.66 -12.33 3.08
C ILE A 52 -5.80 -11.28 2.39
N ILE A 53 -6.41 -10.38 1.59
CA ILE A 53 -5.70 -9.35 0.82
C ILE A 53 -4.97 -8.39 1.76
N THR A 54 -5.61 -8.03 2.88
CA THR A 54 -5.03 -7.09 3.86
C THR A 54 -4.11 -7.75 4.89
N ALA A 55 -4.05 -9.08 4.95
CA ALA A 55 -3.19 -9.81 5.87
C ALA A 55 -1.68 -9.72 5.53
N ARG A 56 -1.31 -9.02 4.45
CA ARG A 56 0.10 -8.81 4.02
C ARG A 56 0.88 -10.12 3.90
N ILE A 57 0.27 -11.14 3.32
CA ILE A 57 0.87 -12.46 3.13
C ILE A 57 2.05 -12.33 2.14
N PRO A 58 3.31 -12.66 2.54
CA PRO A 58 4.49 -12.34 1.74
C PRO A 58 4.47 -12.82 0.29
N PRO A 59 4.04 -14.05 -0.07
CA PRO A 59 3.95 -14.46 -1.46
C PRO A 59 2.94 -13.66 -2.29
N ILE A 60 1.83 -13.22 -1.70
CA ILE A 60 0.80 -12.40 -2.37
C ILE A 60 1.33 -10.98 -2.56
N GLU A 61 1.92 -10.43 -1.51
CA GLU A 61 2.50 -9.09 -1.54
C GLU A 61 3.61 -8.99 -2.59
N ARG A 62 4.57 -9.91 -2.61
CA ARG A 62 5.63 -9.97 -3.64
C ARG A 62 5.09 -10.08 -5.06
N ALA A 63 3.95 -10.74 -5.25
CA ALA A 63 3.35 -10.91 -6.56
C ALA A 63 2.68 -9.63 -7.08
N PHE A 64 1.98 -8.88 -6.22
CA PHE A 64 1.12 -7.75 -6.62
C PHE A 64 1.66 -6.38 -6.21
N GLY A 65 2.40 -6.29 -5.09
CA GLY A 65 2.78 -5.07 -4.41
C GLY A 65 1.67 -4.51 -3.53
N GLN A 66 2.05 -3.93 -2.40
CA GLN A 66 1.14 -3.40 -1.37
C GLN A 66 0.15 -2.39 -1.93
N ASP A 67 0.62 -1.42 -2.70
CA ASP A 67 -0.22 -0.36 -3.28
C ASP A 67 -1.33 -0.89 -4.19
N SER A 68 -0.99 -1.90 -5.01
CA SER A 68 -1.96 -2.53 -5.91
C SER A 68 -3.00 -3.32 -5.13
N LEU A 69 -2.58 -4.02 -4.07
CA LEU A 69 -3.46 -4.79 -3.20
C LEU A 69 -4.43 -3.89 -2.45
N LEU A 70 -3.97 -2.75 -1.90
CA LEU A 70 -4.82 -1.80 -1.17
C LEU A 70 -5.82 -1.10 -2.10
N ARG A 71 -5.41 -0.71 -3.32
CA ARG A 71 -6.35 -0.18 -4.31
C ARG A 71 -7.40 -1.21 -4.72
N PHE A 72 -7.00 -2.44 -4.96
CA PHE A 72 -7.90 -3.53 -5.28
C PHE A 72 -8.86 -3.81 -4.11
N HIS A 73 -8.35 -3.83 -2.87
CA HIS A 73 -9.15 -3.98 -1.65
C HIS A 73 -10.29 -2.96 -1.60
N GLY A 74 -10.00 -1.67 -1.79
CA GLY A 74 -11.02 -0.62 -1.74
C GLY A 74 -12.12 -0.81 -2.80
N ILE A 75 -11.74 -1.08 -4.05
CA ILE A 75 -12.70 -1.28 -5.16
C ILE A 75 -13.51 -2.56 -4.94
N ALA A 76 -12.86 -3.67 -4.60
CA ALA A 76 -13.50 -4.96 -4.42
C ALA A 76 -14.44 -4.99 -3.20
N ALA A 77 -14.08 -4.28 -2.12
CA ALA A 77 -14.94 -4.14 -0.94
C ALA A 77 -16.24 -3.40 -1.29
N LEU A 78 -16.15 -2.26 -2.00
CA LEU A 78 -17.33 -1.52 -2.43
C LEU A 78 -18.21 -2.34 -3.39
N ALA A 79 -17.60 -3.06 -4.32
CA ALA A 79 -18.33 -3.95 -5.23
C ALA A 79 -19.04 -5.08 -4.47
N ALA A 80 -18.38 -5.71 -3.50
CA ALA A 80 -18.98 -6.76 -2.68
C ALA A 80 -20.16 -6.26 -1.85
N ILE A 81 -20.08 -5.05 -1.29
CA ILE A 81 -21.19 -4.43 -0.57
C ILE A 81 -22.36 -4.12 -1.52
N ALA A 82 -22.09 -3.60 -2.72
CA ALA A 82 -23.11 -3.37 -3.72
C ALA A 82 -23.84 -4.66 -4.13
N LEU A 83 -23.09 -5.76 -4.36
CA LEU A 83 -23.67 -7.08 -4.63
C LEU A 83 -24.51 -7.60 -3.45
N SER A 84 -24.08 -7.32 -2.21
CA SER A 84 -24.85 -7.68 -1.01
C SER A 84 -26.18 -6.93 -0.93
N PHE A 85 -26.22 -5.66 -1.37
CA PHE A 85 -27.48 -4.91 -1.48
C PHE A 85 -28.42 -5.51 -2.53
N VAL A 86 -27.91 -5.84 -3.72
CA VAL A 86 -28.71 -6.47 -4.78
C VAL A 86 -29.26 -7.82 -4.30
N HIS A 87 -28.41 -8.65 -3.66
CA HIS A 87 -28.83 -9.92 -3.04
C HIS A 87 -29.96 -9.71 -2.02
N ALA A 88 -29.79 -8.75 -1.09
CA ALA A 88 -30.77 -8.46 -0.08
C ALA A 88 -32.10 -8.00 -0.69
N PHE A 89 -32.06 -7.16 -1.71
CA PHE A 89 -33.23 -6.66 -2.43
C PHE A 89 -33.99 -7.79 -3.14
N GLU A 90 -33.31 -8.64 -3.90
CA GLU A 90 -33.92 -9.74 -4.65
C GLU A 90 -34.54 -10.81 -3.75
N ILE A 91 -33.94 -11.09 -2.59
CA ILE A 91 -34.44 -12.09 -1.65
C ILE A 91 -35.59 -11.55 -0.80
N HIS A 92 -35.64 -10.23 -0.50
CA HIS A 92 -36.62 -9.64 0.41
C HIS A 92 -37.90 -9.13 -0.24
N TRP A 93 -37.97 -9.01 -1.57
CA TRP A 93 -39.16 -8.54 -2.26
C TRP A 93 -40.34 -9.53 -2.12
N GLY A 94 -40.81 -9.73 -0.87
CA GLY A 94 -41.97 -10.57 -0.64
C GLY A 94 -42.24 -11.09 0.77
N LEU A 95 -41.37 -11.03 1.75
CA LEU A 95 -41.61 -11.64 3.06
C LEU A 95 -40.98 -10.87 4.23
N PHE A 96 -41.73 -9.95 4.82
CA PHE A 96 -41.44 -9.41 6.15
C PHE A 96 -41.72 -10.49 7.22
N THR A 97 -40.66 -11.13 7.76
CA THR A 97 -40.75 -11.93 8.99
C THR A 97 -39.90 -11.28 10.08
N PRO A 98 -40.47 -11.03 11.29
CA PRO A 98 -39.78 -10.29 12.35
C PRO A 98 -38.82 -11.20 13.15
N ARG A 99 -37.82 -11.81 12.54
CA ARG A 99 -36.75 -12.55 13.23
C ARG A 99 -35.40 -11.86 12.98
N LEU A 100 -34.58 -11.81 14.02
CA LEU A 100 -33.23 -11.21 13.95
C LEU A 100 -32.48 -11.76 12.74
N ARG A 101 -32.11 -10.89 11.83
CA ARG A 101 -31.58 -11.26 10.51
C ARG A 101 -30.08 -11.00 10.49
N TYR A 102 -29.29 -12.02 10.73
CA TYR A 102 -27.81 -11.92 10.71
C TYR A 102 -27.28 -11.25 9.44
N GLY A 103 -27.92 -11.47 8.28
CA GLY A 103 -27.51 -10.83 7.01
C GLY A 103 -27.73 -9.33 7.02
N GLU A 104 -28.85 -8.84 7.58
CA GLU A 104 -29.13 -7.40 7.70
C GLU A 104 -28.17 -6.72 8.68
N VAL A 105 -27.88 -7.40 9.81
CA VAL A 105 -26.91 -6.92 10.80
C VAL A 105 -25.52 -6.85 10.17
N ALA A 106 -25.10 -7.90 9.47
CA ALA A 106 -23.80 -7.91 8.76
C ALA A 106 -23.72 -6.78 7.72
N LEU A 107 -24.76 -6.63 6.88
CA LEU A 107 -24.82 -5.60 5.86
C LEU A 107 -24.78 -4.18 6.47
N ALA A 108 -25.56 -3.94 7.53
CA ALA A 108 -25.55 -2.67 8.25
C ALA A 108 -24.16 -2.36 8.83
N LEU A 109 -23.49 -3.36 9.44
CA LEU A 109 -22.13 -3.20 9.92
C LEU A 109 -21.16 -2.88 8.78
N PHE A 110 -21.19 -3.60 7.66
CA PHE A 110 -20.33 -3.32 6.50
C PHE A 110 -20.56 -1.90 5.98
N VAL A 111 -21.81 -1.45 5.86
CA VAL A 111 -22.12 -0.10 5.38
C VAL A 111 -21.61 0.96 6.35
N VAL A 112 -21.94 0.85 7.63
CA VAL A 112 -21.54 1.83 8.66
C VAL A 112 -20.02 1.89 8.75
N LEU A 113 -19.35 0.74 8.86
CA LEU A 113 -17.88 0.69 8.97
C LEU A 113 -17.19 1.20 7.69
N THR A 114 -17.78 0.94 6.51
CA THR A 114 -17.25 1.47 5.24
C THR A 114 -17.40 2.99 5.15
N VAL A 115 -18.56 3.54 5.55
CA VAL A 115 -18.75 5.00 5.60
C VAL A 115 -17.76 5.64 6.58
N LEU A 116 -17.57 5.05 7.75
CA LEU A 116 -16.57 5.51 8.72
C LEU A 116 -15.15 5.41 8.17
N ALA A 117 -14.79 4.31 7.49
CA ALA A 117 -13.49 4.16 6.86
C ALA A 117 -13.28 5.22 5.75
N LEU A 118 -14.26 5.44 4.87
CA LEU A 118 -14.19 6.48 3.85
C LEU A 118 -14.08 7.88 4.43
N PHE A 119 -14.75 8.15 5.55
CA PHE A 119 -14.71 9.43 6.23
C PHE A 119 -13.38 9.66 6.97
N PHE A 120 -12.87 8.65 7.68
CA PHE A 120 -11.70 8.81 8.55
C PHE A 120 -10.38 8.41 7.88
N MET A 121 -10.37 7.39 7.00
CA MET A 121 -9.14 6.84 6.42
C MET A 121 -8.87 7.31 4.99
N SER A 122 -9.85 7.87 4.29
CA SER A 122 -9.68 8.31 2.90
C SER A 122 -9.97 9.80 2.73
N ASN A 123 -9.35 10.40 1.71
CA ASN A 123 -9.65 11.78 1.32
C ASN A 123 -10.84 11.90 0.35
N VAL A 124 -11.60 10.81 0.12
CA VAL A 124 -12.70 10.79 -0.83
C VAL A 124 -13.81 11.77 -0.42
N ILE A 125 -14.17 11.78 0.85
CA ILE A 125 -15.22 12.67 1.40
C ILE A 125 -14.61 13.99 1.87
N THR A 126 -13.57 13.93 2.70
CA THR A 126 -12.98 15.10 3.37
C THR A 126 -12.17 15.99 2.42
N GLY A 127 -11.61 15.42 1.36
CA GLY A 127 -10.92 16.19 0.31
C GLY A 127 -11.86 16.99 -0.60
N ARG A 128 -13.14 16.63 -0.66
CA ARG A 128 -14.14 17.32 -1.49
C ARG A 128 -15.01 18.30 -0.72
N TRP A 129 -15.25 18.07 0.58
CA TRP A 129 -16.17 18.86 1.41
C TRP A 129 -15.47 19.47 2.61
N LYS A 130 -15.24 20.78 2.58
CA LYS A 130 -14.58 21.53 3.68
C LYS A 130 -15.29 21.34 5.02
N GLY A 131 -16.62 21.25 5.03
CA GLY A 131 -17.40 20.98 6.24
C GLY A 131 -17.13 19.60 6.84
N ALA A 132 -16.97 18.57 6.00
CA ALA A 132 -16.61 17.22 6.44
C ALA A 132 -15.19 17.18 7.05
N ALA A 133 -14.24 17.90 6.44
CA ALA A 133 -12.89 18.01 6.97
C ALA A 133 -12.87 18.74 8.35
N ALA A 134 -13.66 19.81 8.51
CA ALA A 134 -13.79 20.51 9.78
C ALA A 134 -14.45 19.64 10.87
N LEU A 135 -15.48 18.88 10.51
CA LEU A 135 -16.13 17.93 11.42
C LEU A 135 -15.16 16.82 11.83
N GLN A 136 -14.42 16.24 10.88
CA GLN A 136 -13.42 15.24 11.14
C GLN A 136 -12.38 15.74 12.16
N LYS A 137 -11.86 16.97 11.97
CA LYS A 137 -10.90 17.59 12.89
C LYS A 137 -11.48 17.77 14.30
N LYS A 138 -12.76 18.19 14.42
CA LYS A 138 -13.44 18.33 15.72
C LYS A 138 -13.62 17.00 16.42
N LEU A 139 -14.01 15.94 15.69
CA LEU A 139 -14.20 14.61 16.25
C LEU A 139 -12.88 14.03 16.78
N TYR A 140 -11.78 14.20 16.05
CA TYR A 140 -10.47 13.78 16.54
C TYR A 140 -10.05 14.50 17.82
N ALA A 141 -10.27 15.81 17.89
CA ALA A 141 -9.95 16.59 19.08
C ALA A 141 -10.80 16.17 20.30
N ALA A 142 -12.09 15.83 20.08
CA ALA A 142 -12.99 15.43 21.15
C ALA A 142 -12.70 14.02 21.69
N CYS A 143 -12.30 13.08 20.84
CA CYS A 143 -12.11 11.67 21.23
C CYS A 143 -10.77 11.37 21.91
N GLN A 144 -9.80 12.30 21.90
CA GLN A 144 -8.43 12.13 22.42
C GLN A 144 -7.72 10.83 21.97
N LEU A 145 -8.31 10.13 21.03
CA LEU A 145 -7.73 8.93 20.41
C LEU A 145 -6.79 9.36 19.30
N SER A 146 -5.61 8.75 19.22
CA SER A 146 -4.78 8.90 18.02
C SER A 146 -5.61 8.48 16.82
N ARG A 147 -5.54 9.26 15.75
CA ARG A 147 -6.28 9.01 14.50
C ARG A 147 -6.10 7.56 14.02
N TYR A 148 -4.89 7.08 14.10
CA TYR A 148 -4.51 5.76 13.62
C TYR A 148 -5.18 4.62 14.42
N HIS A 149 -5.12 4.64 15.75
CA HIS A 149 -5.68 3.57 16.59
C HIS A 149 -7.20 3.46 16.49
N ALA A 150 -7.91 4.60 16.49
CA ALA A 150 -9.36 4.61 16.34
C ALA A 150 -9.79 4.05 14.97
N GLN A 151 -9.10 4.45 13.90
CA GLN A 151 -9.37 3.99 12.54
C GLN A 151 -9.13 2.50 12.39
N MET A 152 -7.98 2.01 12.88
CA MET A 152 -7.63 0.59 12.81
C MET A 152 -8.58 -0.28 13.63
N LEU A 153 -8.99 0.19 14.83
CA LEU A 153 -9.97 -0.54 15.65
C LEU A 153 -11.31 -0.67 14.92
N LEU A 154 -11.85 0.43 14.40
CA LEU A 154 -13.11 0.41 13.65
C LEU A 154 -13.02 -0.46 12.41
N HIS A 155 -11.92 -0.36 11.68
CA HIS A 155 -11.73 -1.17 10.47
C HIS A 155 -11.61 -2.67 10.79
N ASN A 156 -10.95 -3.04 11.89
CA ASN A 156 -10.81 -4.43 12.32
C ASN A 156 -12.16 -5.07 12.71
N LEU A 157 -13.18 -4.28 13.06
CA LEU A 157 -14.55 -4.79 13.26
C LEU A 157 -15.17 -5.40 11.98
N MET A 158 -14.60 -5.11 10.80
CA MET A 158 -15.00 -5.79 9.55
C MET A 158 -14.81 -7.32 9.63
N ALA A 159 -13.79 -7.80 10.36
CA ALA A 159 -13.61 -9.24 10.56
C ALA A 159 -14.79 -9.86 11.34
N LEU A 160 -15.30 -9.14 12.35
CA LEU A 160 -16.51 -9.55 13.06
C LEU A 160 -17.73 -9.60 12.12
N ALA A 161 -17.87 -8.61 11.24
CA ALA A 161 -18.96 -8.59 10.25
C ALA A 161 -18.90 -9.80 9.30
N VAL A 162 -17.69 -10.24 8.90
CA VAL A 162 -17.49 -11.48 8.10
C VAL A 162 -17.95 -12.71 8.87
N VAL A 163 -17.66 -12.81 10.17
CA VAL A 163 -18.12 -13.92 11.01
C VAL A 163 -19.65 -13.91 11.14
N ILE A 164 -20.27 -12.75 11.36
CA ILE A 164 -21.74 -12.62 11.41
C ILE A 164 -22.37 -13.02 10.07
N LEU A 165 -21.73 -12.65 8.95
CA LEU A 165 -22.18 -13.05 7.62
C LEU A 165 -22.10 -14.56 7.41
N PHE A 166 -21.06 -15.22 7.93
CA PHE A 166 -21.00 -16.70 7.94
C PHE A 166 -22.17 -17.31 8.73
N PHE A 167 -22.51 -16.75 9.89
CA PHE A 167 -23.69 -17.21 10.65
C PHE A 167 -25.00 -16.97 9.89
N HIS A 168 -25.09 -15.92 9.08
CA HIS A 168 -26.24 -15.73 8.18
C HIS A 168 -26.40 -16.92 7.24
N LEU A 169 -25.32 -17.40 6.59
CA LEU A 169 -25.39 -18.59 5.73
C LEU A 169 -25.78 -19.84 6.56
N ALA A 170 -25.09 -20.10 7.66
CA ALA A 170 -25.22 -21.33 8.44
C ALA A 170 -26.57 -21.49 9.11
N VAL A 171 -27.21 -20.38 9.56
CA VAL A 171 -28.47 -20.43 10.32
C VAL A 171 -29.70 -20.23 9.43
N ARG A 172 -29.59 -19.42 8.36
CA ARG A 172 -30.74 -19.04 7.52
C ARG A 172 -30.99 -19.98 6.35
N MET A 173 -29.95 -20.57 5.81
CA MET A 173 -30.13 -21.56 4.75
C MET A 173 -30.41 -22.94 5.39
N LYS A 174 -31.70 -23.29 5.53
CA LYS A 174 -32.10 -24.64 5.99
C LYS A 174 -31.36 -25.74 5.20
N GLN A 175 -31.09 -25.47 3.93
CA GLN A 175 -30.39 -26.35 3.01
C GLN A 175 -28.86 -26.22 3.10
N PHE A 176 -28.29 -25.32 3.94
CA PHE A 176 -26.85 -25.13 4.06
C PHE A 176 -26.13 -26.43 4.46
N TRP A 177 -26.63 -27.09 5.49
CA TRP A 177 -26.05 -28.33 6.00
C TRP A 177 -26.37 -29.55 5.14
N ASP A 178 -27.48 -29.51 4.40
CA ASP A 178 -27.86 -30.57 3.45
C ASP A 178 -26.99 -30.48 2.16
N ASN A 179 -26.46 -29.31 1.82
CA ASN A 179 -25.54 -29.12 0.71
C ASN A 179 -24.08 -29.16 1.21
N GLY A 180 -23.56 -30.37 1.42
CA GLY A 180 -22.22 -30.59 1.94
C GLY A 180 -21.10 -29.81 1.21
N PRO A 181 -21.01 -29.82 -0.13
CA PRO A 181 -20.02 -29.05 -0.87
C PRO A 181 -20.12 -27.55 -0.62
N PHE A 182 -21.31 -26.96 -0.64
CA PHE A 182 -21.52 -25.54 -0.38
C PHE A 182 -21.14 -25.16 1.04
N ALA A 183 -21.57 -25.98 2.04
CA ALA A 183 -21.23 -25.78 3.44
C ALA A 183 -19.71 -25.87 3.65
N ALA A 184 -19.05 -26.88 3.10
CA ALA A 184 -17.60 -27.06 3.20
C ALA A 184 -16.81 -25.88 2.61
N LEU A 185 -17.19 -25.41 1.41
CA LEU A 185 -16.57 -24.23 0.79
C LEU A 185 -16.80 -22.98 1.65
N SER A 186 -18.01 -22.77 2.17
CA SER A 186 -18.32 -21.60 3.00
C SER A 186 -17.52 -21.59 4.31
N VAL A 187 -17.44 -22.74 5.00
CA VAL A 187 -16.62 -22.89 6.22
C VAL A 187 -15.15 -22.65 5.92
N LEU A 188 -14.63 -23.28 4.87
CA LEU A 188 -13.21 -23.13 4.48
C LEU A 188 -12.88 -21.66 4.18
N CYS A 189 -13.72 -20.97 3.43
CA CYS A 189 -13.55 -19.56 3.11
C CYS A 189 -13.48 -18.69 4.37
N CYS A 190 -14.42 -18.86 5.30
CA CYS A 190 -14.44 -18.11 6.56
C CYS A 190 -13.22 -18.42 7.42
N VAL A 191 -12.94 -19.72 7.65
CA VAL A 191 -11.84 -20.15 8.52
C VAL A 191 -10.49 -19.65 7.99
N VAL A 192 -10.22 -19.82 6.71
CA VAL A 192 -8.95 -19.34 6.09
C VAL A 192 -8.83 -17.82 6.20
N SER A 193 -9.89 -17.09 5.89
CA SER A 193 -9.88 -15.62 5.94
C SER A 193 -9.66 -15.09 7.34
N VAL A 194 -10.37 -15.62 8.33
CA VAL A 194 -10.23 -15.23 9.74
C VAL A 194 -8.87 -15.65 10.29
N ALA A 195 -8.38 -16.84 9.93
CA ALA A 195 -7.06 -17.32 10.33
C ALA A 195 -5.94 -16.43 9.78
N CYS A 196 -6.03 -16.00 8.50
CA CYS A 196 -5.08 -15.04 7.91
C CYS A 196 -5.11 -13.71 8.64
N TRP A 197 -6.29 -13.21 9.00
CA TRP A 197 -6.46 -11.97 9.75
C TRP A 197 -5.87 -12.09 11.18
N ILE A 198 -6.16 -13.18 11.92
CA ILE A 198 -5.59 -13.45 13.26
C ILE A 198 -4.08 -13.53 13.17
N TRP A 199 -3.55 -14.27 12.19
CA TRP A 199 -2.10 -14.36 11.97
C TRP A 199 -1.47 -13.00 11.76
N HIS A 200 -2.09 -12.14 10.93
CA HIS A 200 -1.59 -10.80 10.67
C HIS A 200 -1.58 -9.90 11.91
N ILE A 201 -2.68 -9.90 12.67
CA ILE A 201 -2.83 -8.97 13.81
C ILE A 201 -2.07 -9.43 15.05
N PHE A 202 -2.08 -10.75 15.35
CA PHE A 202 -1.61 -11.26 16.65
C PHE A 202 -0.34 -12.12 16.57
N LEU A 203 -0.09 -12.80 15.46
CA LEU A 203 0.98 -13.79 15.39
C LEU A 203 2.18 -13.32 14.58
N ARG A 204 2.00 -12.34 13.73
CA ARG A 204 3.07 -11.78 12.91
C ARG A 204 3.94 -10.86 13.76
N LYS A 205 5.22 -11.22 13.90
CA LYS A 205 6.21 -10.41 14.61
C LYS A 205 7.16 -9.75 13.61
N GLY A 206 7.43 -8.46 13.81
CA GLY A 206 8.45 -7.71 13.10
C GLY A 206 9.87 -8.12 13.51
N CYS A 207 10.87 -7.54 12.85
CA CYS A 207 12.25 -7.63 13.26
C CYS A 207 12.55 -6.51 14.26
N ALA A 208 13.16 -6.84 15.38
CA ALA A 208 13.56 -5.85 16.39
C ALA A 208 14.89 -5.19 15.99
N TYR A 209 14.91 -3.89 15.99
CA TYR A 209 16.07 -3.03 15.73
C TYR A 209 16.23 -2.00 16.84
N ARG A 210 17.43 -1.43 16.93
CA ARG A 210 17.76 -0.36 17.87
C ARG A 210 18.24 0.86 17.07
N VAL A 211 17.71 2.02 17.38
CA VAL A 211 18.19 3.29 16.83
C VAL A 211 19.57 3.57 17.41
N THR A 212 20.56 3.70 16.53
CA THR A 212 21.94 4.01 16.94
C THR A 212 22.27 5.48 16.76
N GLU A 213 21.66 6.10 15.75
CA GLU A 213 21.96 7.49 15.40
C GLU A 213 20.71 8.22 14.86
N VAL A 214 20.58 9.50 15.21
CA VAL A 214 19.54 10.41 14.74
C VAL A 214 20.21 11.61 14.09
N ILE A 215 20.07 11.74 12.78
CA ILE A 215 20.76 12.75 11.98
C ILE A 215 19.72 13.73 11.39
N ARG A 216 19.86 15.00 11.71
CA ARG A 216 19.06 16.07 11.08
C ARG A 216 19.69 16.46 9.76
N GLU A 217 19.04 16.14 8.65
CA GLU A 217 19.59 16.32 7.29
C GLU A 217 19.34 17.72 6.70
N GLY A 218 18.49 18.53 7.31
CA GLY A 218 17.95 19.75 6.72
C GLY A 218 16.65 19.50 5.94
N ALA A 219 16.05 20.54 5.38
CA ALA A 219 14.79 20.49 4.62
C ALA A 219 13.62 19.79 5.35
N GLY A 220 13.65 19.76 6.69
CA GLY A 220 12.69 19.03 7.53
C GLY A 220 12.82 17.51 7.42
N MET A 221 14.00 16.98 7.11
CA MET A 221 14.26 15.54 7.04
C MET A 221 15.17 15.08 8.18
N THR A 222 14.83 13.93 8.74
CA THR A 222 15.61 13.25 9.78
C THR A 222 15.91 11.83 9.34
N THR A 223 17.19 11.45 9.40
CA THR A 223 17.63 10.07 9.17
C THR A 223 17.87 9.37 10.50
N LEU A 224 17.31 8.18 10.62
CA LEU A 224 17.58 7.25 11.70
C LEU A 224 18.43 6.12 11.15
N ARG A 225 19.55 5.81 11.81
CA ARG A 225 20.32 4.59 11.59
C ARG A 225 19.93 3.56 12.64
N LEU A 226 19.80 2.31 12.21
CA LEU A 226 19.30 1.23 13.06
C LEU A 226 20.17 -0.01 12.91
N GLU A 227 20.42 -0.69 14.02
CA GLU A 227 21.12 -1.99 14.07
C GLU A 227 20.20 -3.07 14.62
N PRO A 228 20.37 -4.34 14.21
CA PRO A 228 19.59 -5.44 14.75
C PRO A 228 19.65 -5.51 16.27
N ALA A 229 18.52 -5.59 16.95
CA ALA A 229 18.43 -5.79 18.39
C ALA A 229 18.22 -7.26 18.78
N GLY A 230 18.19 -8.17 17.79
CA GLY A 230 18.02 -9.61 17.95
C GLY A 230 18.77 -10.38 16.86
N ALA A 231 18.60 -11.69 16.84
CA ALA A 231 19.30 -12.57 15.88
C ALA A 231 18.79 -12.45 14.43
N LYS A 232 17.60 -11.88 14.22
CA LYS A 232 16.99 -11.78 12.90
C LYS A 232 17.39 -10.47 12.23
N VAL A 233 18.11 -10.58 11.12
CA VAL A 233 18.45 -9.45 10.25
C VAL A 233 17.34 -9.24 9.24
N PHE A 234 17.00 -7.99 8.98
CA PHE A 234 15.97 -7.59 8.01
C PHE A 234 16.55 -7.61 6.59
N ASP A 235 16.14 -8.61 5.81
CA ASP A 235 16.59 -8.78 4.44
C ASP A 235 15.61 -8.08 3.48
N TYR A 236 16.12 -7.19 2.62
CA TYR A 236 15.31 -6.40 1.70
C TYR A 236 16.06 -6.11 0.38
N MET A 237 15.31 -5.75 -0.64
CA MET A 237 15.87 -5.21 -1.89
C MET A 237 15.92 -3.68 -1.84
N PRO A 238 16.95 -3.04 -2.47
CA PRO A 238 17.04 -1.60 -2.53
C PRO A 238 15.76 -0.99 -3.15
N GLY A 239 15.26 0.08 -2.55
CA GLY A 239 14.02 0.76 -2.95
C GLY A 239 12.76 0.23 -2.29
N GLN A 240 12.82 -0.83 -1.47
CA GLN A 240 11.69 -1.31 -0.69
C GLN A 240 11.45 -0.46 0.57
N PHE A 241 10.26 -0.59 1.15
CA PHE A 241 9.87 0.04 2.40
C PHE A 241 9.48 -1.00 3.47
N ALA A 242 9.40 -0.55 4.71
CA ALA A 242 8.89 -1.33 5.83
C ALA A 242 7.96 -0.46 6.68
N TYR A 243 7.12 -1.12 7.47
CA TYR A 243 6.38 -0.45 8.53
C TYR A 243 7.24 -0.42 9.78
N PHE A 244 7.43 0.78 10.32
CA PHE A 244 8.20 1.03 11.53
C PHE A 244 7.27 1.37 12.68
N ARG A 245 7.47 0.72 13.82
CA ARG A 245 6.88 1.09 15.11
C ARG A 245 8.03 1.38 16.06
N PHE A 246 8.15 2.61 16.51
CA PHE A 246 9.19 3.02 17.47
C PHE A 246 8.64 2.98 18.89
N HIS A 247 9.42 2.41 19.81
CA HIS A 247 9.14 2.37 21.25
C HIS A 247 9.99 3.46 21.91
N ASP A 248 9.53 4.70 21.82
CA ASP A 248 10.17 5.88 22.38
C ASP A 248 9.11 6.82 22.98
N PRO A 249 9.33 7.41 24.19
CA PRO A 249 8.37 8.33 24.80
C PRO A 249 8.05 9.58 23.97
N ALA A 250 8.93 9.92 23.02
CA ALA A 250 8.68 11.04 22.10
C ALA A 250 7.55 10.76 21.08
N LEU A 251 7.25 9.50 20.80
CA LEU A 251 6.28 9.11 19.77
C LEU A 251 5.13 8.29 20.36
N THR A 252 3.98 8.34 19.69
CA THR A 252 2.94 7.33 19.88
C THR A 252 3.36 6.04 19.17
N GLU A 253 3.01 4.88 19.77
CA GLU A 253 3.34 3.54 19.23
C GLU A 253 2.50 3.20 17.99
N GLU A 254 2.60 4.03 16.98
CA GLU A 254 1.94 3.84 15.69
C GLU A 254 2.90 3.19 14.69
N SER A 255 2.34 2.42 13.76
CA SER A 255 3.10 1.77 12.71
C SER A 255 2.99 2.57 11.41
N HIS A 256 4.09 3.13 10.94
CA HIS A 256 4.13 3.96 9.74
C HIS A 256 5.03 3.36 8.66
N PRO A 257 4.64 3.43 7.37
CA PRO A 257 5.45 2.96 6.27
C PRO A 257 6.53 3.98 5.91
N PHE A 258 7.79 3.55 5.89
CA PHE A 258 8.92 4.36 5.42
C PHE A 258 9.83 3.55 4.52
N THR A 259 10.34 4.20 3.49
CA THR A 259 11.32 3.62 2.59
C THR A 259 12.67 3.44 3.29
N LEU A 260 13.27 2.29 3.09
CA LEU A 260 14.62 2.00 3.53
C LEU A 260 15.59 2.80 2.66
N SER A 261 16.30 3.76 3.26
CA SER A 261 17.13 4.73 2.51
C SER A 261 18.60 4.30 2.37
N SER A 262 19.01 3.21 3.02
CA SER A 262 20.33 2.60 2.86
C SER A 262 20.32 1.44 1.85
N SER A 263 21.49 1.03 1.38
CA SER A 263 21.66 -0.27 0.72
C SER A 263 21.43 -1.42 1.71
N PRO A 264 20.91 -2.58 1.28
CA PRO A 264 20.84 -3.79 2.13
C PRO A 264 22.18 -4.25 2.68
N LYS A 265 23.28 -3.80 2.09
CA LYS A 265 24.67 -4.14 2.50
C LYS A 265 25.27 -3.17 3.50
N GLU A 266 24.54 -2.14 3.88
CA GLU A 266 24.95 -1.10 4.82
C GLU A 266 24.12 -1.16 6.10
N THR A 267 24.49 -0.36 7.10
CA THR A 267 23.64 -0.15 8.29
C THR A 267 22.28 0.36 7.86
N LEU A 268 21.22 -0.32 8.30
CA LEU A 268 19.85 0.04 7.93
C LEU A 268 19.57 1.48 8.30
N ALA A 269 19.07 2.25 7.34
CA ALA A 269 18.68 3.64 7.55
C ALA A 269 17.29 3.93 6.98
N VAL A 270 16.59 4.85 7.64
CA VAL A 270 15.32 5.41 7.19
C VAL A 270 15.38 6.92 7.29
N THR A 271 15.00 7.61 6.21
CA THR A 271 14.95 9.07 6.16
C THR A 271 13.50 9.53 6.10
N ILE A 272 13.07 10.26 7.12
CA ILE A 272 11.67 10.66 7.36
C ILE A 272 11.56 12.17 7.25
N LYS A 273 10.58 12.63 6.48
CA LYS A 273 10.27 14.06 6.34
C LYS A 273 9.19 14.45 7.34
N ASP A 274 9.35 15.63 7.92
CA ASP A 274 8.33 16.27 8.75
C ASP A 274 7.13 16.69 7.86
N LEU A 275 6.03 15.95 7.97
CA LEU A 275 4.80 16.18 7.21
C LEU A 275 3.54 16.19 8.11
N GLY A 276 3.67 15.95 9.40
CA GLY A 276 2.54 15.91 10.33
C GLY A 276 2.97 15.66 11.77
N ASP A 277 1.99 15.60 12.67
CA ASP A 277 2.18 15.62 14.12
C ASP A 277 3.12 14.52 14.63
N TRP A 278 3.06 13.33 14.02
CA TRP A 278 3.93 12.20 14.38
C TRP A 278 5.34 12.37 13.80
N SER A 279 5.45 12.65 12.51
CA SER A 279 6.74 12.73 11.81
C SER A 279 7.59 13.94 12.22
N SER A 280 6.98 15.03 12.70
CA SER A 280 7.70 16.19 13.24
C SER A 280 8.51 15.85 14.50
N ARG A 281 8.07 14.84 15.26
CA ARG A 281 8.70 14.42 16.51
C ARG A 281 9.77 13.34 16.34
N VAL A 282 9.95 12.79 15.14
CA VAL A 282 10.96 11.76 14.86
C VAL A 282 12.38 12.22 15.24
N GLN A 283 12.66 13.52 15.09
CA GLN A 283 13.94 14.11 15.49
C GLN A 283 14.20 14.11 17.00
N GLU A 284 13.19 13.79 17.83
CA GLU A 284 13.27 13.72 19.29
C GLU A 284 13.57 12.29 19.79
N ILE A 285 13.53 11.29 18.90
CA ILE A 285 13.87 9.88 19.21
C ILE A 285 15.28 9.84 19.79
N ARG A 286 15.44 9.03 20.84
CA ARG A 286 16.73 8.86 21.50
C ARG A 286 17.52 7.70 20.90
N PRO A 287 18.83 7.83 20.67
CA PRO A 287 19.67 6.67 20.44
C PRO A 287 19.49 5.65 21.58
N GLY A 288 19.37 4.37 21.20
CA GLY A 288 19.03 3.29 22.13
C GLY A 288 17.57 2.84 22.08
N SER A 289 16.65 3.64 21.54
CA SER A 289 15.23 3.29 21.42
C SER A 289 15.03 2.08 20.50
N LEU A 290 14.07 1.22 20.86
CA LEU A 290 13.73 0.05 20.05
C LEU A 290 12.77 0.44 18.92
N ALA A 291 12.89 -0.27 17.81
CA ALA A 291 11.99 -0.19 16.67
C ALA A 291 11.62 -1.61 16.20
N GLU A 292 10.35 -1.81 15.90
CA GLU A 292 9.87 -3.01 15.22
C GLU A 292 9.67 -2.72 13.74
N LEU A 293 10.25 -3.57 12.88
CA LEU A 293 10.17 -3.48 11.42
C LEU A 293 9.32 -4.62 10.89
N ASP A 294 8.24 -4.29 10.21
CA ASP A 294 7.38 -5.24 9.49
C ASP A 294 7.52 -5.03 7.99
N GLY A 295 7.96 -6.05 7.28
CA GLY A 295 8.23 -6.02 5.84
C GLY A 295 9.21 -7.13 5.43
N PRO A 296 9.95 -6.91 4.33
CA PRO A 296 9.94 -5.75 3.42
C PRO A 296 8.73 -5.76 2.47
N TYR A 297 8.34 -4.59 1.99
CA TYR A 297 7.24 -4.37 1.05
C TYR A 297 7.67 -3.53 -0.14
N GLY A 298 6.82 -3.53 -1.17
CA GLY A 298 7.04 -2.75 -2.37
C GLY A 298 7.77 -3.50 -3.48
N ARG A 299 7.60 -2.99 -4.69
CA ARG A 299 8.21 -3.53 -5.92
C ARG A 299 9.05 -2.47 -6.65
N PHE A 300 9.38 -1.40 -5.96
CA PHE A 300 10.16 -0.29 -6.51
C PHE A 300 11.66 -0.58 -6.43
N SER A 301 12.07 -1.66 -7.11
CA SER A 301 13.48 -2.05 -7.19
C SER A 301 13.86 -2.44 -8.60
N PRO A 302 14.93 -1.85 -9.18
CA PRO A 302 15.45 -2.28 -10.48
C PRO A 302 15.82 -3.76 -10.53
N LEU A 303 16.16 -4.37 -9.40
CA LEU A 303 16.52 -5.79 -9.32
C LEU A 303 15.38 -6.78 -9.65
N LEU A 304 14.14 -6.27 -9.69
CA LEU A 304 12.96 -7.07 -10.05
C LEU A 304 12.73 -7.14 -11.56
N TYR A 305 13.49 -6.40 -12.36
CA TYR A 305 13.27 -6.22 -13.79
C TYR A 305 14.56 -6.48 -14.55
N PRO A 306 14.48 -6.75 -15.88
CA PRO A 306 15.68 -6.89 -16.72
C PRO A 306 16.57 -5.64 -16.63
N GLU A 307 17.88 -5.85 -16.60
CA GLU A 307 18.87 -4.76 -16.62
C GLU A 307 18.68 -3.86 -17.82
N ARG A 308 18.57 -2.55 -17.54
CA ARG A 308 18.36 -1.51 -18.54
C ARG A 308 18.91 -0.19 -18.00
N PRO A 309 19.28 0.76 -18.88
CA PRO A 309 19.50 2.14 -18.47
C PRO A 309 18.31 2.65 -17.65
N SER A 310 18.58 3.30 -16.54
CA SER A 310 17.54 3.68 -15.58
C SER A 310 17.45 5.19 -15.42
N VAL A 311 16.24 5.73 -15.52
CA VAL A 311 15.93 7.14 -15.25
C VAL A 311 15.12 7.24 -13.98
N PHE A 312 15.73 7.80 -12.94
CA PHE A 312 15.11 8.04 -11.66
C PHE A 312 14.59 9.47 -11.58
N ILE A 313 13.36 9.65 -11.13
CA ILE A 313 12.72 10.96 -10.98
C ILE A 313 12.24 11.06 -9.53
N ALA A 314 12.93 11.88 -8.75
CA ALA A 314 12.65 12.09 -7.34
C ALA A 314 12.01 13.46 -7.10
N GLY A 315 10.98 13.53 -6.26
CA GLY A 315 10.39 14.78 -5.79
C GLY A 315 10.50 14.93 -4.27
N GLY A 316 11.33 15.87 -3.79
CA GLY A 316 11.54 16.09 -2.35
C GLY A 316 12.00 14.82 -1.64
N VAL A 317 11.24 14.35 -0.63
CA VAL A 317 11.55 13.11 0.12
C VAL A 317 11.46 11.83 -0.72
N GLY A 318 10.90 11.89 -1.93
CA GLY A 318 10.94 10.80 -2.90
C GLY A 318 12.35 10.39 -3.34
N ILE A 319 13.38 11.09 -2.87
CA ILE A 319 14.78 10.70 -3.03
C ILE A 319 15.13 9.42 -2.24
N THR A 320 14.40 9.09 -1.19
CA THR A 320 14.75 7.98 -0.27
C THR A 320 14.88 6.62 -0.93
N PRO A 321 13.98 6.15 -1.81
CA PRO A 321 14.20 4.89 -2.52
C PRO A 321 15.38 4.98 -3.50
N MET A 322 15.64 6.17 -4.09
CA MET A 322 16.77 6.37 -4.99
C MET A 322 18.11 6.28 -4.23
N MET A 323 18.17 6.78 -2.99
CA MET A 323 19.35 6.62 -2.12
C MET A 323 19.68 5.14 -1.98
N SER A 324 18.74 4.34 -1.54
CA SER A 324 18.92 2.88 -1.38
C SER A 324 19.40 2.21 -2.67
N ILE A 325 18.74 2.50 -3.80
CA ILE A 325 19.04 1.89 -5.11
C ILE A 325 20.43 2.28 -5.61
N LEU A 326 20.78 3.57 -5.53
CA LEU A 326 22.05 4.07 -6.09
C LEU A 326 23.25 3.69 -5.23
N HIS A 327 23.09 3.65 -3.89
CA HIS A 327 24.11 3.11 -3.00
C HIS A 327 24.35 1.62 -3.27
N ASP A 328 23.30 0.82 -3.42
CA ASP A 328 23.44 -0.59 -3.75
C ASP A 328 24.05 -0.80 -5.14
N ALA A 329 23.68 0.01 -6.13
CA ALA A 329 24.27 -0.02 -7.46
C ALA A 329 25.78 0.28 -7.42
N CYS A 330 26.19 1.25 -6.60
CA CYS A 330 27.61 1.58 -6.38
C CYS A 330 28.35 0.38 -5.76
N LEU A 331 27.82 -0.23 -4.70
CA LEU A 331 28.44 -1.37 -4.03
C LEU A 331 28.51 -2.63 -4.90
N ARG A 332 27.61 -2.77 -5.88
CA ARG A 332 27.64 -3.84 -6.87
C ARG A 332 28.57 -3.55 -8.07
N GLY A 333 29.03 -2.30 -8.22
CA GLY A 333 29.82 -1.88 -9.37
C GLY A 333 29.04 -1.92 -10.69
N THR A 334 27.76 -1.54 -10.66
CA THR A 334 26.85 -1.53 -11.83
C THR A 334 27.40 -0.63 -12.94
N LYS A 335 27.43 -1.15 -14.18
CA LYS A 335 27.91 -0.42 -15.37
C LYS A 335 26.77 0.20 -16.16
N GLU A 336 25.54 -0.13 -15.86
CA GLU A 336 24.35 0.42 -16.50
C GLU A 336 24.26 1.95 -16.31
N ARG A 337 23.88 2.64 -17.38
CA ARG A 337 23.70 4.10 -17.33
C ARG A 337 22.53 4.48 -16.46
N MET A 338 22.73 5.42 -15.57
CA MET A 338 21.72 5.89 -14.63
C MET A 338 21.66 7.41 -14.65
N LEU A 339 20.45 7.95 -14.73
CA LEU A 339 20.17 9.38 -14.62
C LEU A 339 19.23 9.61 -13.45
N LEU A 340 19.60 10.45 -12.50
CA LEU A 340 18.75 10.92 -11.43
C LEU A 340 18.33 12.38 -11.71
N LEU A 341 17.03 12.60 -11.92
CA LEU A 341 16.40 13.92 -11.96
C LEU A 341 15.79 14.19 -10.57
N TRP A 342 16.45 15.06 -9.79
CA TRP A 342 16.01 15.35 -8.42
C TRP A 342 15.31 16.71 -8.35
N CYS A 343 13.97 16.69 -8.32
CA CYS A 343 13.11 17.87 -8.34
C CYS A 343 12.90 18.42 -6.92
N VAL A 344 13.41 19.60 -6.67
CA VAL A 344 13.28 20.32 -5.39
C VAL A 344 12.99 21.80 -5.63
N ARG A 345 12.75 22.57 -4.56
CA ARG A 345 12.48 24.02 -4.69
C ARG A 345 13.77 24.82 -4.86
N SER A 346 14.75 24.54 -4.01
CA SER A 346 16.02 25.25 -3.91
C SER A 346 17.17 24.29 -3.62
N ARG A 347 18.41 24.76 -3.70
CA ARG A 347 19.62 23.98 -3.36
C ARG A 347 19.65 23.55 -1.89
N GLU A 348 19.00 24.30 -1.01
CA GLU A 348 18.90 23.97 0.42
C GLU A 348 18.08 22.70 0.66
N ASP A 349 17.17 22.39 -0.25
CA ASP A 349 16.36 21.15 -0.19
C ASP A 349 17.13 19.89 -0.62
N LEU A 350 18.34 20.04 -1.18
CA LEU A 350 19.23 18.94 -1.56
C LEU A 350 20.01 18.47 -0.32
N ILE A 351 19.53 17.41 0.31
CA ILE A 351 20.21 16.80 1.46
C ILE A 351 21.45 16.02 1.02
N ARG A 352 22.46 15.89 1.89
CA ARG A 352 23.67 15.07 1.69
C ARG A 352 24.43 15.34 0.39
N ARG A 353 24.58 16.58 -0.01
CA ARG A 353 25.21 16.95 -1.30
C ARG A 353 26.58 16.33 -1.50
N ASP A 354 27.42 16.33 -0.47
CA ASP A 354 28.77 15.78 -0.53
C ASP A 354 28.75 14.25 -0.78
N GLU A 355 27.81 13.54 -0.15
CA GLU A 355 27.62 12.10 -0.35
C GLU A 355 27.23 11.78 -1.81
N TRP A 356 26.36 12.58 -2.42
CA TRP A 356 26.01 12.45 -3.84
C TRP A 356 27.17 12.72 -4.78
N THR A 357 28.02 13.70 -4.47
CA THR A 357 29.23 14.00 -5.22
C THR A 357 30.22 12.84 -5.16
N GLU A 358 30.43 12.26 -3.98
CA GLU A 358 31.27 11.09 -3.80
C GLU A 358 30.69 9.85 -4.49
N LEU A 359 29.37 9.67 -4.46
CA LEU A 359 28.71 8.58 -5.15
C LEU A 359 28.92 8.64 -6.67
N GLN A 360 28.80 9.82 -7.28
CA GLN A 360 29.08 10.00 -8.71
C GLN A 360 30.54 9.70 -9.08
N LYS A 361 31.50 10.05 -8.23
CA LYS A 361 32.91 9.68 -8.44
C LYS A 361 33.12 8.17 -8.43
N LYS A 362 32.46 7.45 -7.51
CA LYS A 362 32.56 5.99 -7.38
C LYS A 362 31.74 5.23 -8.41
N LEU A 363 30.72 5.86 -8.99
CA LEU A 363 29.80 5.28 -9.97
C LEU A 363 29.71 6.16 -11.22
N PRO A 364 30.73 6.07 -12.13
CA PRO A 364 30.81 6.93 -13.31
C PRO A 364 29.63 6.79 -14.29
N SER A 365 28.87 5.71 -14.19
CA SER A 365 27.65 5.49 -14.98
C SER A 365 26.44 6.29 -14.48
N LEU A 366 26.55 6.98 -13.32
CA LEU A 366 25.50 7.78 -12.70
C LEU A 366 25.68 9.25 -13.04
N THR A 367 24.65 9.87 -13.59
CA THR A 367 24.51 11.33 -13.69
C THR A 367 23.39 11.80 -12.78
N ILE A 368 23.66 12.84 -11.98
CA ILE A 368 22.66 13.47 -11.12
C ILE A 368 22.42 14.88 -11.63
N LEU A 369 21.17 15.20 -11.96
CA LEU A 369 20.74 16.53 -12.39
C LEU A 369 19.66 17.03 -11.42
N PRO A 370 19.99 17.95 -10.49
CA PRO A 370 18.98 18.65 -9.71
C PRO A 370 18.13 19.54 -10.62
N VAL A 371 16.82 19.58 -10.37
CA VAL A 371 15.86 20.44 -11.05
C VAL A 371 15.26 21.38 -10.01
N LEU A 372 15.65 22.67 -10.07
CA LEU A 372 15.31 23.68 -9.07
C LEU A 372 14.17 24.56 -9.56
N SER A 373 13.02 24.54 -8.84
CA SER A 373 11.84 25.27 -9.33
C SER A 373 11.80 26.74 -8.94
N ARG A 374 12.66 27.21 -8.02
CA ARG A 374 12.62 28.58 -7.49
C ARG A 374 13.93 29.36 -7.61
N GLU A 375 15.02 28.72 -8.03
CA GLU A 375 16.30 29.36 -8.19
C GLU A 375 17.06 28.82 -9.39
N GLU A 376 17.98 29.60 -9.91
CA GLU A 376 18.96 29.17 -10.90
C GLU A 376 20.29 28.91 -10.21
N ALA A 377 20.92 27.78 -10.53
CA ALA A 377 22.21 27.42 -9.98
C ALA A 377 23.03 26.62 -10.99
N GLU A 378 24.33 26.79 -10.95
CA GLU A 378 25.26 26.06 -11.79
C GLU A 378 25.15 24.55 -11.57
N GLY A 379 25.15 23.78 -12.65
CA GLY A 379 25.00 22.33 -12.61
C GLY A 379 23.59 21.85 -12.35
N CYS A 380 22.58 22.73 -12.31
CA CYS A 380 21.18 22.41 -12.07
C CYS A 380 20.32 22.84 -13.28
N ALA A 381 19.22 22.15 -13.51
CA ALA A 381 18.18 22.61 -14.41
C ALA A 381 17.23 23.57 -13.65
N HIS A 382 16.82 24.65 -14.30
CA HIS A 382 15.92 25.64 -13.73
C HIS A 382 14.47 25.37 -14.14
N GLY A 383 13.53 25.61 -13.23
CA GLY A 383 12.09 25.50 -13.43
C GLY A 383 11.49 24.17 -12.99
N HIS A 384 10.27 23.90 -13.44
CA HIS A 384 9.61 22.63 -13.21
C HIS A 384 10.05 21.58 -14.22
N LEU A 385 10.09 20.32 -13.81
CA LEU A 385 10.42 19.22 -14.71
C LEU A 385 9.51 19.25 -15.95
N SER A 386 10.12 19.18 -17.12
CA SER A 386 9.45 19.13 -18.42
C SER A 386 9.99 18.00 -19.28
N GLY A 387 9.25 17.65 -20.34
CA GLY A 387 9.72 16.67 -21.33
C GLY A 387 11.01 17.09 -22.01
N GLU A 388 11.23 18.40 -22.21
CA GLU A 388 12.45 18.95 -22.79
C GLU A 388 13.68 18.77 -21.87
N ILE A 389 13.53 19.12 -20.57
CA ILE A 389 14.60 18.90 -19.56
C ILE A 389 14.97 17.42 -19.51
N MET A 390 13.98 16.54 -19.47
CA MET A 390 14.21 15.09 -19.39
C MET A 390 14.90 14.56 -20.66
N LYS A 391 14.41 14.90 -21.84
CA LYS A 391 15.01 14.48 -23.12
C LYS A 391 16.46 14.95 -23.26
N ARG A 392 16.72 16.22 -22.90
CA ARG A 392 18.07 16.79 -22.93
C ARG A 392 19.02 16.06 -21.98
N ALA A 393 18.58 15.83 -20.74
CA ALA A 393 19.39 15.12 -19.74
C ALA A 393 19.67 13.67 -20.16
N MET A 394 18.67 12.97 -20.68
CA MET A 394 18.81 11.60 -21.19
C MET A 394 19.80 11.54 -22.37
N ALA A 395 19.70 12.49 -23.32
CA ALA A 395 20.61 12.57 -24.47
C ALA A 395 22.06 12.80 -24.02
N GLN A 396 22.31 13.68 -23.03
CA GLN A 396 23.63 13.92 -22.45
C GLN A 396 24.22 12.65 -21.80
N CYS A 397 23.40 11.80 -21.22
CA CYS A 397 23.81 10.51 -20.65
C CYS A 397 23.88 9.37 -21.69
N GLY A 398 23.50 9.63 -22.94
CA GLY A 398 23.37 8.60 -23.98
C GLY A 398 22.31 7.54 -23.67
N ILE A 399 21.25 7.93 -22.98
CA ILE A 399 20.09 7.07 -22.65
C ILE A 399 18.98 7.34 -23.66
N ARG A 400 18.53 6.30 -24.37
CA ARG A 400 17.38 6.40 -25.28
C ARG A 400 16.10 6.04 -24.54
N PRO A 401 14.98 6.77 -24.71
CA PRO A 401 13.72 6.49 -24.03
C PRO A 401 13.17 5.08 -24.28
N GLU A 402 13.38 4.55 -25.49
CA GLU A 402 12.93 3.21 -25.89
C GLU A 402 13.69 2.08 -25.20
N ASP A 403 14.87 2.32 -24.64
CA ASP A 403 15.70 1.32 -23.96
C ASP A 403 15.60 1.43 -22.43
N ALA A 404 15.16 2.57 -21.92
CA ALA A 404 15.20 2.90 -20.50
C ALA A 404 14.01 2.34 -19.70
N ALA A 405 14.26 2.08 -18.41
CA ALA A 405 13.26 1.96 -17.38
C ALA A 405 13.19 3.26 -16.56
N PHE A 406 11.98 3.65 -16.18
CA PHE A 406 11.70 4.88 -15.46
C PHE A 406 11.17 4.60 -14.07
N TYR A 407 11.73 5.25 -13.07
CA TYR A 407 11.37 5.08 -11.66
C TYR A 407 10.98 6.43 -11.07
N TYR A 408 9.74 6.56 -10.65
CA TYR A 408 9.21 7.81 -10.09
C TYR A 408 8.82 7.65 -8.62
N CYS A 409 9.29 8.57 -7.79
CA CYS A 409 8.81 8.74 -6.42
C CYS A 409 8.73 10.24 -6.06
N GLY A 410 7.56 10.69 -5.63
CA GLY A 410 7.36 12.10 -5.30
C GLY A 410 5.88 12.48 -5.14
N PRO A 411 5.60 13.81 -4.99
CA PRO A 411 4.27 14.32 -4.74
C PRO A 411 3.36 14.25 -5.96
N GLU A 412 2.05 14.17 -5.71
CA GLU A 412 1.02 14.00 -6.76
C GLU A 412 1.07 15.05 -7.90
N PRO A 413 1.36 16.35 -7.68
CA PRO A 413 1.50 17.29 -8.79
C PRO A 413 2.62 16.93 -9.76
N LEU A 414 3.79 16.50 -9.23
CA LEU A 414 4.91 16.05 -10.07
C LEU A 414 4.58 14.74 -10.78
N ARG A 415 3.85 13.84 -10.14
CA ARG A 415 3.38 12.57 -10.73
C ARG A 415 2.58 12.82 -12.01
N LYS A 416 1.64 13.77 -11.98
CA LYS A 416 0.83 14.14 -13.16
C LYS A 416 1.71 14.63 -14.32
N THR A 417 2.72 15.43 -14.01
CA THR A 417 3.69 15.89 -15.00
C THR A 417 4.49 14.72 -15.57
N VAL A 418 5.03 13.86 -14.71
CA VAL A 418 5.82 12.69 -15.15
C VAL A 418 4.95 11.74 -15.98
N SER A 419 3.72 11.44 -15.56
CA SER A 419 2.81 10.57 -16.34
C SER A 419 2.52 11.12 -17.74
N ARG A 420 2.37 12.45 -17.89
CA ARG A 420 2.23 13.10 -19.20
C ARG A 420 3.49 12.93 -20.04
N ILE A 421 4.68 13.16 -19.45
CA ILE A 421 5.97 12.98 -20.14
C ILE A 421 6.14 11.52 -20.59
N MET A 422 5.77 10.54 -19.74
CA MET A 422 5.84 9.11 -20.11
C MET A 422 4.93 8.80 -21.31
N ALA A 423 3.73 9.37 -21.35
CA ALA A 423 2.83 9.24 -22.50
C ALA A 423 3.40 9.88 -23.77
N GLU A 424 3.98 11.09 -23.69
CA GLU A 424 4.65 11.78 -24.79
C GLU A 424 5.88 11.03 -25.33
N LEU A 425 6.58 10.29 -24.45
CA LEU A 425 7.72 9.45 -24.80
C LEU A 425 7.32 8.01 -25.22
N HIS A 426 6.04 7.70 -25.22
CA HIS A 426 5.49 6.38 -25.54
C HIS A 426 6.09 5.26 -24.69
N VAL A 427 6.39 5.55 -23.41
CA VAL A 427 6.96 4.58 -22.48
C VAL A 427 5.91 3.51 -22.15
N PRO A 428 6.18 2.23 -22.39
CA PRO A 428 5.29 1.13 -22.01
C PRO A 428 5.12 1.06 -20.49
N SER A 429 3.93 0.66 -20.05
CA SER A 429 3.56 0.61 -18.63
C SER A 429 4.40 -0.36 -17.80
N ASP A 430 4.99 -1.37 -18.41
CA ASP A 430 5.90 -2.33 -17.78
C ASP A 430 7.31 -1.78 -17.55
N ARG A 431 7.63 -0.60 -18.11
CA ARG A 431 8.89 0.12 -17.92
C ARG A 431 8.75 1.41 -17.11
N PHE A 432 7.56 1.74 -16.66
CA PHE A 432 7.32 2.87 -15.77
C PHE A 432 6.88 2.36 -14.38
N HIS A 433 7.73 2.57 -13.39
CA HIS A 433 7.55 2.14 -12.01
C HIS A 433 7.35 3.35 -11.11
N GLU A 434 6.26 3.35 -10.37
CA GLU A 434 5.97 4.45 -9.42
C GLU A 434 5.81 3.91 -7.99
N GLU A 435 6.33 4.65 -7.02
CA GLU A 435 6.08 4.45 -5.59
C GLU A 435 5.35 5.68 -5.03
N ARG A 436 4.31 5.46 -4.22
CA ARG A 436 3.49 6.53 -3.67
C ARG A 436 3.60 6.56 -2.15
N PHE A 437 3.88 7.73 -1.59
CA PHE A 437 3.91 7.93 -0.13
C PHE A 437 2.57 8.34 0.47
N SER A 438 1.55 8.55 -0.33
CA SER A 438 0.18 8.82 0.11
C SER A 438 -0.74 7.71 -0.38
N LEU A 439 -1.33 7.00 0.55
CA LEU A 439 -2.49 6.13 0.32
C LEU A 439 -3.78 6.95 0.30
#